data_3b4f5865108914838f7fd95665533d9f
#
_entry.id   3b4f5865108914838f7fd95665533d9f
#
_cell.length_a   1.000
_cell.length_b   1.000
_cell.length_c   1.000
_cell.angle_alpha   90.00
_cell.angle_beta   90.00
_cell.angle_gamma   90.00
#
_symmetry.space_group_name_H-M   'P 1'
#
loop_
_entity.id
_entity.type
_entity.pdbx_description
1 polymer ?
#
loop_
_entity_poly.entity_id
_entity_poly.type
_entity_poly.pdbx_seq_one_letter_code
_entity_poly.pdbx_strand_id
1 'polypeptide(L)'
;TPGAVIVGGDASKFDMHVSLESLEYEHMFYLLPHHGGSVEECLHDYRLVQALNAEECPAEEGFPELSWLLSKQLNNEGTAYFDDGKLSFKMRGTRASGDLNTSLGNCVIMSALNKSWADRARTEVKLANNGDDCATILRREQLQQWLDGQVDYYASKGFRMALEPPVYHTEGLEFCQSKPVCVDGTWRMVRNPSTLITKASMCLKPCRNLKDLRRWMMAVGLCEGKLSDGVPVLAAFARCMRRNGLRCSSRQLKLVEGESSRAREGGMDSPITLSSRISFWAAWGIPPREQELLEEHYNGWVLGDNFGPTLSGEEACEKALEVKASVVDLLSPNN
;
A
#
# COMPACT_ATOMS: atom_id res chain seq x y z
N THR A 1 -10.60 2.42 22.15
CA THR A 1 -10.49 2.85 23.56
C THR A 1 -11.20 4.20 23.68
N PRO A 2 -12.13 4.39 24.62
CA PRO A 2 -12.74 5.69 24.87
C PRO A 2 -11.63 6.75 25.10
N GLY A 3 -11.77 7.94 24.45
CA GLY A 3 -10.78 9.01 24.56
C GLY A 3 -9.56 8.90 23.65
N ALA A 4 -9.49 7.90 22.77
CA ALA A 4 -8.46 7.82 21.75
C ALA A 4 -8.83 8.65 20.50
N VAL A 5 -7.81 9.12 19.80
CA VAL A 5 -7.89 9.75 18.47
C VAL A 5 -6.82 9.12 17.58
N ILE A 6 -7.11 9.00 16.30
CA ILE A 6 -6.18 8.48 15.31
C ILE A 6 -5.83 9.60 14.34
N VAL A 7 -4.55 9.75 14.02
CA VAL A 7 -4.05 10.70 13.03
C VAL A 7 -3.29 9.89 11.98
N GLY A 8 -3.79 9.89 10.77
CA GLY A 8 -3.10 9.35 9.61
C GLY A 8 -2.06 10.33 9.09
N GLY A 9 -1.04 9.81 8.43
CA GLY A 9 -0.01 10.61 7.79
C GLY A 9 0.64 9.87 6.65
N ASP A 10 0.82 10.56 5.54
CA ASP A 10 1.51 10.09 4.35
C ASP A 10 2.70 10.99 4.06
N ALA A 11 3.86 10.40 3.85
CA ALA A 11 5.06 11.13 3.50
C ALA A 11 5.24 11.16 1.98
N SER A 12 4.89 12.30 1.39
CA SER A 12 4.93 12.50 -0.07
C SER A 12 6.31 12.18 -0.65
N LYS A 13 6.36 11.27 -1.64
CA LYS A 13 7.58 10.85 -2.33
C LYS A 13 8.69 10.42 -1.35
N PHE A 14 8.34 9.64 -0.34
CA PHE A 14 9.23 9.26 0.75
C PHE A 14 10.60 8.78 0.28
N ASP A 15 10.65 7.81 -0.63
CA ASP A 15 11.89 7.24 -1.17
C ASP A 15 12.85 8.29 -1.73
N MET A 16 12.31 9.34 -2.37
CA MET A 16 13.12 10.43 -2.94
C MET A 16 13.69 11.38 -1.87
N HIS A 17 13.12 11.39 -0.68
CA HIS A 17 13.53 12.23 0.44
C HIS A 17 14.44 11.50 1.44
N VAL A 18 14.68 10.21 1.25
CA VAL A 18 15.64 9.45 2.07
C VAL A 18 17.05 9.95 1.78
N SER A 19 17.62 10.73 2.69
CA SER A 19 18.97 11.30 2.54
C SER A 19 20.04 10.23 2.77
N LEU A 20 21.29 10.60 2.46
CA LEU A 20 22.45 9.75 2.76
C LEU A 20 22.50 9.40 4.26
N GLU A 21 22.30 10.40 5.12
CA GLU A 21 22.32 10.23 6.58
C GLU A 21 21.18 9.31 7.06
N SER A 22 20.02 9.39 6.39
CA SER A 22 18.89 8.50 6.68
C SER A 22 19.19 7.06 6.32
N LEU A 23 19.88 6.81 5.19
CA LEU A 23 20.36 5.49 4.80
C LEU A 23 21.41 4.97 5.78
N GLU A 24 22.41 5.80 6.14
CA GLU A 24 23.41 5.42 7.13
C GLU A 24 22.77 5.05 8.48
N TYR A 25 21.80 5.84 8.94
CA TYR A 25 21.03 5.54 10.15
C TYR A 25 20.32 4.18 10.07
N GLU A 26 19.65 3.92 8.97
CA GLU A 26 18.98 2.65 8.73
C GLU A 26 19.99 1.49 8.70
N HIS A 27 21.11 1.67 7.99
CA HIS A 27 22.13 0.63 7.89
C HIS A 27 22.73 0.28 9.26
N MET A 28 22.84 1.24 10.18
CA MET A 28 23.24 0.96 11.56
C MET A 28 22.27 0.02 12.26
N PHE A 29 20.96 0.08 11.95
CA PHE A 29 20.01 -0.86 12.51
C PHE A 29 20.30 -2.32 12.13
N TYR A 30 20.88 -2.54 10.94
CA TYR A 30 21.28 -3.87 10.49
C TYR A 30 22.68 -4.28 10.98
N LEU A 31 23.60 -3.34 11.08
CA LEU A 31 25.02 -3.62 11.38
C LEU A 31 25.31 -3.77 12.87
N LEU A 32 24.69 -2.95 13.71
CA LEU A 32 24.94 -2.96 15.16
C LEU A 32 24.80 -4.34 15.83
N PRO A 33 23.79 -5.17 15.50
CA PRO A 33 23.67 -6.50 16.11
C PRO A 33 24.86 -7.44 15.82
N HIS A 34 25.64 -7.15 14.78
CA HIS A 34 26.77 -7.97 14.34
C HIS A 34 28.14 -7.37 14.68
N HIS A 35 28.18 -6.07 15.01
CA HIS A 35 29.42 -5.34 15.22
C HIS A 35 30.03 -5.59 16.59
N GLY A 36 29.21 -5.76 17.63
CA GLY A 36 29.67 -6.00 19.00
C GLY A 36 30.30 -4.78 19.70
N GLY A 37 30.29 -3.60 19.06
CA GLY A 37 30.86 -2.35 19.56
C GLY A 37 29.81 -1.26 19.77
N SER A 38 30.28 -0.02 19.90
CA SER A 38 29.44 1.16 20.01
C SER A 38 28.87 1.59 18.64
N VAL A 39 27.85 2.48 18.65
CA VAL A 39 27.31 3.06 17.43
C VAL A 39 28.38 3.84 16.67
N GLU A 40 29.22 4.58 17.39
CA GLU A 40 30.30 5.39 16.84
C GLU A 40 31.35 4.56 16.14
N GLU A 41 31.74 3.44 16.74
CA GLU A 41 32.72 2.49 16.15
C GLU A 41 32.13 1.84 14.88
N CYS A 42 30.92 1.34 14.97
CA CYS A 42 30.21 0.73 13.84
C CYS A 42 30.06 1.71 12.67
N LEU A 43 29.68 2.95 12.94
CA LEU A 43 29.55 3.99 11.92
C LEU A 43 30.90 4.38 11.32
N HIS A 44 31.95 4.43 12.15
CA HIS A 44 33.31 4.69 11.69
C HIS A 44 33.77 3.63 10.69
N ASP A 45 33.65 2.35 11.06
CA ASP A 45 34.03 1.22 10.20
C ASP A 45 33.21 1.16 8.92
N TYR A 46 31.91 1.44 9.02
CA TYR A 46 31.04 1.51 7.85
C TYR A 46 31.49 2.61 6.88
N ARG A 47 31.88 3.77 7.39
CA ARG A 47 32.39 4.88 6.55
C ARG A 47 33.75 4.58 5.93
N LEU A 48 34.59 3.78 6.59
CA LEU A 48 35.82 3.27 5.97
C LEU A 48 35.50 2.39 4.76
N VAL A 49 34.53 1.48 4.88
CA VAL A 49 34.09 0.63 3.75
C VAL A 49 33.54 1.46 2.61
N GLN A 50 32.80 2.55 2.89
CA GLN A 50 32.35 3.48 1.85
C GLN A 50 33.51 4.18 1.16
N ALA A 51 34.51 4.60 1.92
CA ALA A 51 35.68 5.32 1.40
C ALA A 51 36.57 4.45 0.49
N LEU A 52 36.63 3.15 0.76
CA LEU A 52 37.34 2.19 -0.09
C LEU A 52 36.72 2.11 -1.50
N ASN A 53 35.42 2.32 -1.62
CA ASN A 53 34.68 2.25 -2.88
C ASN A 53 35.03 1.02 -3.75
N ALA A 54 35.33 -0.10 -3.10
CA ALA A 54 35.82 -1.31 -3.75
C ALA A 54 34.76 -1.91 -4.68
N GLU A 55 35.14 -2.34 -5.88
CA GLU A 55 34.24 -3.04 -6.81
C GLU A 55 33.88 -4.43 -6.29
N GLU A 56 34.83 -5.10 -5.62
CA GLU A 56 34.66 -6.39 -4.97
C GLU A 56 34.61 -6.24 -3.45
N CYS A 57 34.03 -7.23 -2.78
CA CYS A 57 33.89 -7.21 -1.32
C CYS A 57 35.28 -7.27 -0.64
N PRO A 58 35.65 -6.30 0.21
CA PRO A 58 36.94 -6.27 0.91
C PRO A 58 36.95 -7.22 2.12
N ALA A 59 36.43 -8.42 2.01
CA ALA A 59 36.34 -9.39 3.10
C ALA A 59 37.72 -9.84 3.57
N GLU A 60 38.70 -9.87 2.70
CA GLU A 60 40.10 -10.19 3.04
C GLU A 60 40.73 -9.12 3.93
N GLU A 61 40.23 -7.89 3.92
CA GLU A 61 40.64 -6.78 4.77
C GLU A 61 39.91 -6.77 6.13
N GLY A 62 39.06 -7.79 6.39
CA GLY A 62 38.33 -7.95 7.64
C GLY A 62 37.02 -7.18 7.73
N PHE A 63 36.53 -6.56 6.62
CA PHE A 63 35.26 -5.87 6.63
C PHE A 63 34.10 -6.85 6.40
N PRO A 64 32.97 -6.69 7.14
CA PRO A 64 31.79 -7.52 6.94
C PRO A 64 31.21 -7.33 5.53
N GLU A 65 30.88 -8.42 4.85
CA GLU A 65 30.25 -8.41 3.53
C GLU A 65 28.95 -7.55 3.52
N LEU A 66 28.18 -7.60 4.60
CA LEU A 66 26.98 -6.81 4.76
C LEU A 66 27.24 -5.30 4.70
N SER A 67 28.33 -4.82 5.32
CA SER A 67 28.72 -3.40 5.28
C SER A 67 29.01 -2.95 3.85
N TRP A 68 29.72 -3.79 3.08
CA TRP A 68 30.01 -3.52 1.68
C TRP A 68 28.73 -3.53 0.82
N LEU A 69 27.85 -4.51 0.96
CA LEU A 69 26.58 -4.58 0.24
C LEU A 69 25.70 -3.35 0.52
N LEU A 70 25.55 -2.97 1.78
CA LEU A 70 24.77 -1.79 2.17
C LEU A 70 25.42 -0.49 1.65
N SER A 71 26.75 -0.39 1.59
CA SER A 71 27.42 0.79 1.03
C SER A 71 27.09 1.03 -0.44
N LYS A 72 26.76 0.00 -1.22
CA LYS A 72 26.33 0.13 -2.60
C LYS A 72 25.00 0.84 -2.76
N GLN A 73 24.11 0.77 -1.75
CA GLN A 73 22.82 1.47 -1.76
C GLN A 73 22.93 2.98 -1.55
N LEU A 74 24.10 3.49 -1.14
CA LEU A 74 24.32 4.92 -0.94
C LEU A 74 24.51 5.69 -2.24
N ASN A 75 24.88 5.00 -3.31
CA ASN A 75 25.10 5.58 -4.62
C ASN A 75 24.26 4.84 -5.67
N ASN A 76 23.17 5.46 -6.07
CA ASN A 76 22.25 4.89 -7.03
C ASN A 76 22.64 5.28 -8.45
N GLU A 77 22.90 4.30 -9.30
CA GLU A 77 23.15 4.48 -10.72
C GLU A 77 22.11 3.70 -11.52
N GLY A 78 21.56 4.34 -12.53
CA GLY A 78 20.56 3.68 -13.36
C GLY A 78 20.56 4.21 -14.80
N THR A 79 19.98 3.40 -15.69
CA THR A 79 19.74 3.78 -17.08
C THR A 79 18.33 3.39 -17.48
N ALA A 80 17.53 4.36 -17.89
CA ALA A 80 16.23 4.15 -18.52
C ALA A 80 16.41 4.11 -20.03
N TYR A 81 15.77 3.16 -20.68
CA TYR A 81 15.77 2.99 -22.14
C TYR A 81 14.39 3.37 -22.68
N PHE A 82 14.37 4.16 -23.73
CA PHE A 82 13.20 4.61 -24.47
C PHE A 82 13.37 4.23 -25.95
N ASP A 83 12.30 4.31 -26.73
CA ASP A 83 12.34 4.00 -28.17
C ASP A 83 13.29 4.93 -28.94
N ASP A 84 13.44 6.16 -28.48
CA ASP A 84 14.25 7.23 -29.09
C ASP A 84 15.60 7.49 -28.38
N GLY A 85 15.93 6.75 -27.31
CA GLY A 85 17.18 6.96 -26.62
C GLY A 85 17.33 6.30 -25.25
N LYS A 86 18.32 6.80 -24.49
CA LYS A 86 18.56 6.37 -23.11
C LYS A 86 18.83 7.57 -22.20
N LEU A 87 18.41 7.47 -20.95
CA LEU A 87 18.73 8.40 -19.87
C LEU A 87 19.52 7.66 -18.79
N SER A 88 20.75 8.08 -18.55
CA SER A 88 21.54 7.55 -17.42
C SER A 88 21.58 8.58 -16.30
N PHE A 89 21.52 8.12 -15.07
CA PHE A 89 21.58 8.97 -13.88
C PHE A 89 22.49 8.37 -12.81
N LYS A 90 23.04 9.26 -11.99
CA LYS A 90 23.76 8.93 -10.76
C LYS A 90 23.22 9.81 -9.65
N MET A 91 22.85 9.22 -8.51
CA MET A 91 22.37 9.93 -7.34
C MET A 91 23.03 9.40 -6.09
N ARG A 92 23.42 10.29 -5.19
CA ARG A 92 23.92 9.95 -3.88
C ARG A 92 22.80 10.11 -2.85
N GLY A 93 22.56 9.10 -2.05
CA GLY A 93 21.35 9.02 -1.24
C GLY A 93 20.15 8.61 -2.10
N THR A 94 18.96 8.87 -1.64
CA THR A 94 17.66 8.39 -2.13
C THR A 94 17.48 6.87 -2.02
N ARG A 95 16.26 6.45 -1.75
CA ARG A 95 15.89 5.03 -1.75
C ARG A 95 15.58 4.57 -3.17
N ALA A 96 16.22 3.51 -3.62
CA ALA A 96 15.76 2.79 -4.80
C ALA A 96 14.59 1.87 -4.38
N SER A 97 13.39 2.16 -4.88
CA SER A 97 12.15 1.45 -4.50
C SER A 97 12.13 -0.05 -4.83
N GLY A 98 13.18 -0.58 -5.45
CA GLY A 98 13.36 -2.01 -5.76
C GLY A 98 14.38 -2.72 -4.87
N ASP A 99 15.05 -2.02 -3.97
CA ASP A 99 15.98 -2.61 -3.03
C ASP A 99 15.29 -3.61 -2.10
N LEU A 100 15.98 -4.70 -1.75
CA LEU A 100 15.44 -5.78 -0.95
C LEU A 100 14.91 -5.31 0.42
N ASN A 101 15.58 -4.33 1.00
CA ASN A 101 15.27 -3.76 2.31
C ASN A 101 14.35 -2.51 2.25
N THR A 102 13.84 -2.10 1.08
CA THR A 102 13.01 -0.89 0.94
C THR A 102 11.87 -0.84 1.96
N SER A 103 11.08 -1.90 2.06
CA SER A 103 9.93 -1.94 2.97
C SER A 103 10.35 -1.83 4.44
N LEU A 104 11.33 -2.62 4.87
CA LEU A 104 11.82 -2.60 6.25
C LEU A 104 12.52 -1.28 6.58
N GLY A 105 13.37 -0.79 5.67
CA GLY A 105 14.12 0.45 5.87
C GLY A 105 13.23 1.67 5.98
N ASN A 106 12.23 1.78 5.11
CA ASN A 106 11.24 2.86 5.22
C ASN A 106 10.46 2.78 6.54
N CYS A 107 10.11 1.57 7.00
CA CYS A 107 9.51 1.39 8.32
C CYS A 107 10.43 1.81 9.46
N VAL A 108 11.73 1.50 9.40
CA VAL A 108 12.72 1.92 10.41
C VAL A 108 12.83 3.44 10.46
N ILE A 109 12.99 4.10 9.32
CA ILE A 109 13.11 5.56 9.23
C ILE A 109 11.82 6.24 9.73
N MET A 110 10.65 5.81 9.26
CA MET A 110 9.37 6.38 9.68
C MET A 110 9.11 6.17 11.18
N SER A 111 9.47 5.01 11.74
CA SER A 111 9.38 4.74 13.17
C SER A 111 10.29 5.67 13.98
N ALA A 112 11.51 5.92 13.52
CA ALA A 112 12.45 6.82 14.16
C ALA A 112 11.96 8.27 14.15
N LEU A 113 11.41 8.74 13.02
CA LEU A 113 10.81 10.06 12.88
C LEU A 113 9.65 10.25 13.86
N ASN A 114 8.70 9.31 13.88
CA ASN A 114 7.55 9.36 14.79
C ASN A 114 7.97 9.30 16.26
N LYS A 115 8.90 8.40 16.61
CA LYS A 115 9.42 8.29 17.99
C LYS A 115 10.12 9.57 18.44
N SER A 116 11.00 10.11 17.60
CA SER A 116 11.72 11.34 17.89
C SER A 116 10.77 12.56 18.04
N TRP A 117 9.72 12.61 17.21
CA TRP A 117 8.68 13.63 17.36
C TRP A 117 7.88 13.43 18.66
N ALA A 118 7.47 12.21 18.98
CA ALA A 118 6.72 11.91 20.21
C ALA A 118 7.50 12.33 21.45
N ASP A 119 8.81 12.08 21.50
CA ASP A 119 9.68 12.50 22.60
C ASP A 119 9.77 14.03 22.69
N ARG A 120 9.94 14.72 21.55
CA ARG A 120 9.99 16.18 21.49
C ARG A 120 8.66 16.82 21.91
N ALA A 121 7.56 16.29 21.40
CA ALA A 121 6.21 16.73 21.74
C ALA A 121 5.73 16.25 23.11
N ARG A 122 6.50 15.40 23.81
CA ARG A 122 6.15 14.78 25.09
C ARG A 122 4.79 14.10 25.06
N THR A 123 4.52 13.34 23.98
CA THR A 123 3.27 12.62 23.77
C THR A 123 3.51 11.12 23.79
N GLU A 124 2.54 10.38 24.27
CA GLU A 124 2.53 8.91 24.20
C GLU A 124 1.69 8.48 23.01
N VAL A 125 2.30 7.78 22.06
CA VAL A 125 1.63 7.33 20.85
C VAL A 125 1.83 5.83 20.63
N LYS A 126 0.84 5.20 19.98
CA LYS A 126 1.00 3.90 19.35
C LYS A 126 1.05 4.13 17.84
N LEU A 127 1.99 3.51 17.19
CA LEU A 127 2.24 3.67 15.76
C LEU A 127 1.89 2.36 15.02
N ALA A 128 1.11 2.49 13.96
CA ALA A 128 1.06 1.53 12.86
C ALA A 128 1.75 2.17 11.67
N ASN A 129 2.68 1.44 11.03
CA ASN A 129 3.43 1.99 9.93
C ASN A 129 3.68 0.93 8.85
N ASN A 130 3.68 1.37 7.59
CA ASN A 130 4.01 0.56 6.42
C ASN A 130 4.80 1.43 5.42
N GLY A 131 6.04 1.73 5.79
CA GLY A 131 6.89 2.60 4.97
C GLY A 131 6.55 4.07 5.16
N ASP A 132 6.10 4.72 4.09
CA ASP A 132 5.69 6.12 4.05
C ASP A 132 4.30 6.36 4.67
N ASP A 133 3.46 5.35 4.70
CA ASP A 133 2.11 5.40 5.25
C ASP A 133 2.14 5.08 6.76
N CYS A 134 1.58 5.94 7.58
CA CYS A 134 1.55 5.75 9.02
C CYS A 134 0.24 6.20 9.66
N ALA A 135 -0.11 5.58 10.77
CA ALA A 135 -1.23 5.97 11.61
C ALA A 135 -0.78 5.99 13.08
N THR A 136 -0.97 7.12 13.73
CA THR A 136 -0.68 7.29 15.15
C THR A 136 -1.96 7.32 15.96
N ILE A 137 -1.97 6.56 17.04
CA ILE A 137 -3.08 6.49 18.01
C ILE A 137 -2.60 7.12 19.31
N LEU A 138 -3.29 8.14 19.76
CA LEU A 138 -2.94 8.88 20.95
C LEU A 138 -4.19 9.28 21.77
N ARG A 139 -3.98 9.81 22.97
CA ARG A 139 -5.07 10.36 23.78
C ARG A 139 -5.55 11.68 23.19
N ARG A 140 -6.86 11.90 23.20
CA ARG A 140 -7.47 13.13 22.65
C ARG A 140 -6.90 14.41 23.26
N GLU A 141 -6.54 14.37 24.53
CA GLU A 141 -5.98 15.53 25.25
C GLU A 141 -4.58 15.93 24.72
N GLN A 142 -3.87 14.97 24.09
CA GLN A 142 -2.54 15.19 23.53
C GLN A 142 -2.57 15.58 22.04
N LEU A 143 -3.77 15.62 21.42
CA LEU A 143 -3.89 15.83 19.97
C LEU A 143 -3.24 17.13 19.50
N GLN A 144 -3.56 18.26 20.16
CA GLN A 144 -3.01 19.55 19.76
C GLN A 144 -1.48 19.56 19.91
N GLN A 145 -0.98 19.03 21.00
CA GLN A 145 0.46 18.91 21.27
C GLN A 145 1.17 18.01 20.24
N TRP A 146 0.48 16.98 19.72
CA TRP A 146 0.99 16.13 18.66
C TRP A 146 1.05 16.85 17.32
N LEU A 147 0.02 17.63 16.98
CA LEU A 147 -0.08 18.32 15.69
C LEU A 147 0.81 19.55 15.60
N ASP A 148 1.01 20.28 16.72
CA ASP A 148 1.72 21.55 16.74
C ASP A 148 3.21 21.39 16.40
N GLY A 149 3.57 21.78 15.17
CA GLY A 149 4.94 21.78 14.69
C GLY A 149 5.43 20.44 14.13
N GLN A 150 4.58 19.41 14.04
CA GLN A 150 4.95 18.10 13.48
C GLN A 150 5.44 18.22 12.04
N VAL A 151 4.70 18.90 11.18
CA VAL A 151 5.04 19.08 9.76
C VAL A 151 6.39 19.77 9.61
N ASP A 152 6.62 20.84 10.36
CA ASP A 152 7.90 21.57 10.34
C ASP A 152 9.06 20.71 10.84
N TYR A 153 8.80 19.89 11.87
CA TYR A 153 9.80 18.94 12.37
C TYR A 153 10.20 17.94 11.31
N TYR A 154 9.24 17.31 10.62
CA TYR A 154 9.54 16.36 9.54
C TYR A 154 10.25 17.05 8.37
N ALA A 155 9.84 18.27 8.01
CA ALA A 155 10.50 19.07 7.00
C ALA A 155 11.97 19.36 7.37
N SER A 156 12.27 19.62 8.66
CA SER A 156 13.63 19.80 9.17
C SER A 156 14.50 18.52 9.06
N LYS A 157 13.87 17.37 8.91
CA LYS A 157 14.52 16.07 8.68
C LYS A 157 14.56 15.67 7.19
N GLY A 158 14.07 16.54 6.31
CA GLY A 158 14.05 16.32 4.86
C GLY A 158 12.77 15.65 4.34
N PHE A 159 11.77 15.37 5.17
CA PHE A 159 10.55 14.68 4.76
C PHE A 159 9.35 15.62 4.70
N ARG A 160 8.49 15.42 3.69
CA ARG A 160 7.26 16.19 3.50
C ARG A 160 6.06 15.37 3.97
N MET A 161 5.64 15.59 5.21
CA MET A 161 4.50 14.92 5.80
C MET A 161 3.20 15.65 5.45
N ALA A 162 2.22 14.92 4.93
CA ALA A 162 0.83 15.32 4.83
C ALA A 162 0.04 14.65 5.95
N LEU A 163 -0.51 15.45 6.87
CA LEU A 163 -1.35 14.94 7.96
C LEU A 163 -2.80 14.85 7.49
N GLU A 164 -3.43 13.74 7.80
CA GLU A 164 -4.86 13.56 7.59
C GLU A 164 -5.68 14.16 8.74
N PRO A 165 -6.95 14.53 8.49
CA PRO A 165 -7.83 14.97 9.56
C PRO A 165 -7.93 13.91 10.66
N PRO A 166 -7.86 14.32 11.95
CA PRO A 166 -7.99 13.37 13.06
C PRO A 166 -9.34 12.64 13.04
N VAL A 167 -9.32 11.34 13.27
CA VAL A 167 -10.51 10.50 13.31
C VAL A 167 -10.73 9.91 14.71
N TYR A 168 -12.01 9.78 15.09
CA TYR A 168 -12.43 9.43 16.44
C TYR A 168 -13.13 8.07 16.53
N HIS A 169 -13.24 7.38 15.40
CA HIS A 169 -13.79 6.03 15.29
C HIS A 169 -12.93 5.19 14.37
N THR A 170 -12.94 3.90 14.56
CA THR A 170 -12.03 2.97 13.89
C THR A 170 -12.20 2.98 12.37
N GLU A 171 -13.44 3.02 11.89
CA GLU A 171 -13.78 3.01 10.46
C GLU A 171 -13.31 4.27 9.72
N GLY A 172 -13.04 5.36 10.44
CA GLY A 172 -12.53 6.61 9.85
C GLY A 172 -11.06 6.55 9.47
N LEU A 173 -10.28 5.61 10.07
CA LEU A 173 -8.87 5.46 9.75
C LEU A 173 -8.69 5.02 8.29
N GLU A 174 -7.95 5.78 7.51
CA GLU A 174 -7.41 5.30 6.24
C GLU A 174 -5.93 4.92 6.44
N PHE A 175 -5.54 3.74 6.00
CA PHE A 175 -4.19 3.23 6.09
C PHE A 175 -3.94 2.24 4.96
N CYS A 176 -2.88 2.46 4.17
CA CYS A 176 -2.58 1.67 2.97
C CYS A 176 -3.77 1.60 2.00
N GLN A 177 -4.42 2.74 1.73
CA GLN A 177 -5.60 2.85 0.86
C GLN A 177 -6.78 1.96 1.28
N SER A 178 -6.86 1.62 2.54
CA SER A 178 -7.88 0.73 3.12
C SER A 178 -8.42 1.31 4.42
N LYS A 179 -9.68 0.98 4.72
CA LYS A 179 -10.30 1.36 5.99
C LYS A 179 -10.76 0.11 6.76
N PRO A 180 -10.71 0.13 8.09
CA PRO A 180 -11.24 -0.96 8.90
C PRO A 180 -12.76 -1.05 8.76
N VAL A 181 -13.25 -2.26 8.50
CA VAL A 181 -14.67 -2.61 8.53
C VAL A 181 -14.87 -3.79 9.46
N CYS A 182 -15.82 -3.69 10.37
CA CYS A 182 -16.17 -4.78 11.27
C CYS A 182 -17.10 -5.76 10.56
N VAL A 183 -16.59 -6.93 10.23
CA VAL A 183 -17.33 -8.02 9.59
C VAL A 183 -17.56 -9.11 10.62
N ASP A 184 -18.81 -9.27 11.05
CA ASP A 184 -19.21 -10.25 12.05
C ASP A 184 -18.31 -10.28 13.31
N GLY A 185 -18.08 -9.09 13.89
CA GLY A 185 -17.25 -8.91 15.09
C GLY A 185 -15.72 -8.92 14.84
N THR A 186 -15.28 -9.18 13.61
CA THR A 186 -13.86 -9.18 13.24
C THR A 186 -13.51 -7.97 12.39
N TRP A 187 -12.46 -7.23 12.73
CA TRP A 187 -11.96 -6.12 11.94
C TRP A 187 -11.17 -6.59 10.74
N ARG A 188 -11.49 -6.05 9.58
CA ARG A 188 -10.78 -6.29 8.32
C ARG A 188 -10.42 -4.96 7.67
N MET A 189 -9.22 -4.86 7.11
CA MET A 189 -8.83 -3.74 6.26
C MET A 189 -9.45 -3.94 4.87
N VAL A 190 -10.36 -3.05 4.52
CA VAL A 190 -11.13 -3.10 3.27
C VAL A 190 -10.65 -1.97 2.37
N ARG A 191 -10.25 -2.30 1.16
CA ARG A 191 -9.81 -1.31 0.15
C ARG A 191 -10.97 -0.43 -0.29
N ASN A 192 -10.66 0.78 -0.76
CA ASN A 192 -11.66 1.68 -1.33
C ASN A 192 -12.48 0.94 -2.41
N PRO A 193 -13.82 0.84 -2.25
CA PRO A 193 -14.67 0.03 -3.12
C PRO A 193 -14.60 0.46 -4.59
N SER A 194 -14.65 1.76 -4.85
CA SER A 194 -14.58 2.29 -6.22
C SER A 194 -13.24 1.94 -6.88
N THR A 195 -12.13 2.20 -6.20
CA THR A 195 -10.80 1.90 -6.70
C THR A 195 -10.60 0.39 -6.91
N LEU A 196 -11.07 -0.44 -5.97
CA LEU A 196 -10.97 -1.89 -6.06
C LEU A 196 -11.73 -2.40 -7.27
N ILE A 197 -13.01 -2.05 -7.40
CA ILE A 197 -13.88 -2.52 -8.49
C ILE A 197 -13.31 -2.07 -9.84
N THR A 198 -12.90 -0.82 -9.96
CA THR A 198 -12.29 -0.29 -11.19
C THR A 198 -11.05 -1.08 -11.58
N LYS A 199 -10.08 -1.22 -10.66
CA LYS A 199 -8.83 -1.94 -10.94
C LYS A 199 -9.07 -3.44 -11.20
N ALA A 200 -9.95 -4.07 -10.43
CA ALA A 200 -10.26 -5.48 -10.56
C ALA A 200 -11.13 -5.81 -11.78
N SER A 201 -11.73 -4.81 -12.43
CA SER A 201 -12.45 -4.98 -13.70
C SER A 201 -11.57 -4.77 -14.93
N MET A 202 -10.33 -4.28 -14.75
CA MET A 202 -9.40 -4.00 -15.85
C MET A 202 -8.47 -5.19 -16.08
N CYS A 203 -8.62 -5.89 -17.21
CA CYS A 203 -7.71 -6.93 -17.64
C CYS A 203 -6.58 -6.33 -18.47
N LEU A 204 -5.41 -6.13 -17.85
CA LEU A 204 -4.22 -5.62 -18.54
C LEU A 204 -3.44 -6.70 -19.30
N LYS A 205 -3.84 -7.98 -19.17
CA LYS A 205 -3.21 -9.10 -19.88
C LYS A 205 -3.92 -9.34 -21.23
N PRO A 206 -3.19 -9.70 -22.27
CA PRO A 206 -3.81 -9.98 -23.57
C PRO A 206 -4.76 -11.17 -23.46
N CYS A 207 -6.05 -10.88 -23.54
CA CYS A 207 -7.11 -11.89 -23.69
C CYS A 207 -7.36 -12.14 -25.16
N ARG A 208 -7.01 -13.33 -25.65
CA ARG A 208 -7.16 -13.68 -27.07
C ARG A 208 -8.60 -14.00 -27.45
N ASN A 209 -9.43 -14.35 -26.51
CA ASN A 209 -10.80 -14.74 -26.70
C ASN A 209 -11.61 -14.66 -25.39
N LEU A 210 -12.91 -14.79 -25.50
CA LEU A 210 -13.85 -14.74 -24.38
C LEU A 210 -13.54 -15.80 -23.29
N LYS A 211 -12.97 -16.98 -23.66
CA LYS A 211 -12.60 -18.00 -22.68
C LYS A 211 -11.46 -17.56 -21.78
N ASP A 212 -10.48 -16.83 -22.33
CA ASP A 212 -9.36 -16.32 -21.55
C ASP A 212 -9.84 -15.21 -20.60
N LEU A 213 -10.72 -14.30 -21.07
CA LEU A 213 -11.35 -13.31 -20.22
C LEU A 213 -12.14 -13.94 -19.06
N ARG A 214 -12.99 -14.93 -19.36
CA ARG A 214 -13.75 -15.64 -18.32
C ARG A 214 -12.87 -16.38 -17.31
N ARG A 215 -11.73 -16.92 -17.72
CA ARG A 215 -10.75 -17.54 -16.79
C ARG A 215 -10.10 -16.49 -15.88
N TRP A 216 -9.76 -15.34 -16.45
CA TRP A 216 -9.24 -14.21 -15.67
C TRP A 216 -10.30 -13.70 -14.68
N MET A 217 -11.55 -13.52 -15.09
CA MET A 217 -12.66 -13.16 -14.21
C MET A 217 -12.80 -14.15 -13.04
N MET A 218 -12.72 -15.46 -13.31
CA MET A 218 -12.75 -16.47 -12.25
C MET A 218 -11.60 -16.29 -11.26
N ALA A 219 -10.37 -16.03 -11.75
CA ALA A 219 -9.21 -15.82 -10.89
C ALA A 219 -9.37 -14.58 -9.99
N VAL A 220 -9.79 -13.45 -10.58
CA VAL A 220 -10.10 -12.23 -9.82
C VAL A 220 -11.20 -12.49 -8.78
N GLY A 221 -12.31 -13.10 -9.19
CA GLY A 221 -13.43 -13.39 -8.30
C GLY A 221 -13.11 -14.36 -7.16
N LEU A 222 -12.16 -15.26 -7.34
CA LEU A 222 -11.67 -16.14 -6.28
C LEU A 222 -10.77 -15.39 -5.27
N CYS A 223 -9.89 -14.51 -5.76
CA CYS A 223 -9.03 -13.71 -4.89
C CYS A 223 -9.85 -12.68 -4.11
N GLU A 224 -10.67 -11.89 -4.81
CA GLU A 224 -11.50 -10.86 -4.19
C GLU A 224 -12.57 -11.47 -3.26
N GLY A 225 -13.11 -12.65 -3.59
CA GLY A 225 -14.07 -13.34 -2.76
C GLY A 225 -13.53 -13.71 -1.39
N LYS A 226 -12.25 -14.04 -1.29
CA LYS A 226 -11.59 -14.32 0.00
C LYS A 226 -11.22 -13.04 0.76
N LEU A 227 -10.71 -12.05 0.04
CA LEU A 227 -10.31 -10.77 0.63
C LEU A 227 -11.51 -9.97 1.15
N SER A 228 -12.66 -10.09 0.48
CA SER A 228 -13.88 -9.33 0.75
C SER A 228 -15.02 -10.20 1.31
N ASP A 229 -14.71 -11.37 1.88
CA ASP A 229 -15.73 -12.26 2.46
C ASP A 229 -16.56 -11.56 3.55
N GLY A 230 -17.88 -11.56 3.41
CA GLY A 230 -18.81 -10.87 4.32
C GLY A 230 -18.81 -9.34 4.21
N VAL A 231 -18.00 -8.75 3.31
CA VAL A 231 -17.97 -7.29 3.10
C VAL A 231 -19.06 -6.89 2.11
N PRO A 232 -19.94 -5.93 2.45
CA PRO A 232 -20.98 -5.42 1.56
C PRO A 232 -20.42 -4.96 0.22
N VAL A 233 -21.20 -5.06 -0.83
CA VAL A 233 -20.88 -4.67 -2.22
C VAL A 233 -19.73 -5.52 -2.80
N LEU A 234 -18.57 -5.57 -2.15
CA LEU A 234 -17.38 -6.25 -2.66
C LEU A 234 -17.54 -7.76 -2.75
N ALA A 235 -18.23 -8.38 -1.78
CA ALA A 235 -18.57 -9.81 -1.84
C ALA A 235 -19.51 -10.12 -3.02
N ALA A 236 -20.46 -9.23 -3.32
CA ALA A 236 -21.36 -9.37 -4.46
C ALA A 236 -20.61 -9.20 -5.79
N PHE A 237 -19.71 -8.22 -5.89
CA PHE A 237 -18.82 -8.05 -7.03
C PHE A 237 -17.96 -9.30 -7.29
N ALA A 238 -17.34 -9.84 -6.25
CA ALA A 238 -16.52 -11.06 -6.36
C ALA A 238 -17.35 -12.28 -6.81
N ARG A 239 -18.58 -12.44 -6.30
CA ARG A 239 -19.54 -13.47 -6.76
C ARG A 239 -19.90 -13.27 -8.22
N CYS A 240 -20.14 -12.03 -8.65
CA CYS A 240 -20.42 -11.67 -10.05
C CYS A 240 -19.27 -12.11 -10.96
N MET A 241 -18.03 -11.81 -10.62
CA MET A 241 -16.84 -12.20 -11.37
C MET A 241 -16.73 -13.74 -11.47
N ARG A 242 -16.96 -14.46 -10.37
CA ARG A 242 -16.94 -15.95 -10.35
C ARG A 242 -18.05 -16.55 -11.20
N ARG A 243 -19.29 -16.03 -11.09
CA ARG A 243 -20.45 -16.55 -11.83
C ARG A 243 -20.27 -16.40 -13.33
N ASN A 244 -19.64 -15.33 -13.79
CA ASN A 244 -19.34 -15.08 -15.20
C ASN A 244 -18.02 -15.73 -15.65
N GLY A 245 -17.26 -16.27 -14.71
CA GLY A 245 -15.96 -16.87 -14.96
C GLY A 245 -16.02 -18.33 -15.43
N LEU A 246 -14.93 -18.82 -15.97
CA LEU A 246 -14.70 -20.24 -16.25
C LEU A 246 -13.61 -20.78 -15.33
N ARG A 247 -13.71 -22.07 -14.97
CA ARG A 247 -12.71 -22.74 -14.13
C ARG A 247 -11.28 -22.43 -14.60
N CYS A 248 -10.46 -21.93 -13.70
CA CYS A 248 -9.05 -21.63 -13.94
C CYS A 248 -8.15 -22.61 -13.19
N SER A 249 -6.98 -22.86 -13.75
CA SER A 249 -5.92 -23.67 -13.12
C SER A 249 -5.15 -22.85 -12.09
N SER A 250 -4.41 -23.52 -11.18
CA SER A 250 -3.52 -22.87 -10.23
C SER A 250 -2.47 -21.95 -10.89
N ARG A 251 -2.04 -22.30 -12.13
CA ARG A 251 -1.14 -21.46 -12.93
C ARG A 251 -1.83 -20.15 -13.36
N GLN A 252 -3.11 -20.19 -13.64
CA GLN A 252 -3.90 -19.01 -14.04
C GLN A 252 -4.23 -18.14 -12.83
N LEU A 253 -4.39 -18.72 -11.62
CA LEU A 253 -4.47 -17.96 -10.37
C LEU A 253 -3.22 -17.12 -10.12
N LYS A 254 -2.03 -17.63 -10.50
CA LYS A 254 -0.77 -16.86 -10.44
C LYS A 254 -0.72 -15.66 -11.39
N LEU A 255 -1.63 -15.58 -12.37
CA LEU A 255 -1.73 -14.44 -13.27
C LEU A 255 -2.31 -13.19 -12.56
N VAL A 256 -2.96 -13.38 -11.42
CA VAL A 256 -3.44 -12.32 -10.50
C VAL A 256 -2.42 -12.24 -9.36
N GLU A 257 -1.13 -12.01 -9.72
CA GLU A 257 -0.03 -11.96 -8.77
C GLU A 257 -0.20 -10.82 -7.76
N GLY A 258 0.21 -11.09 -6.52
CA GLY A 258 0.08 -10.17 -5.38
C GLY A 258 -1.20 -10.39 -4.58
N GLU A 259 -2.33 -10.66 -5.21
CA GLU A 259 -3.60 -10.91 -4.53
C GLU A 259 -3.78 -12.40 -4.15
N SER A 260 -3.27 -13.31 -4.97
CA SER A 260 -3.35 -14.75 -4.71
C SER A 260 -2.66 -15.18 -3.42
N SER A 261 -1.58 -14.50 -3.02
CA SER A 261 -0.89 -14.77 -1.75
C SER A 261 -1.69 -14.26 -0.54
N ARG A 262 -2.34 -13.12 -0.67
CA ARG A 262 -3.21 -12.54 0.36
C ARG A 262 -4.51 -13.31 0.55
N ALA A 263 -4.99 -13.96 -0.51
CA ALA A 263 -6.22 -14.75 -0.52
C ALA A 263 -6.06 -16.20 -0.04
N ARG A 264 -4.89 -16.62 0.47
CA ARG A 264 -4.65 -18.00 0.93
C ARG A 264 -5.47 -18.38 2.17
N GLU A 265 -5.75 -17.41 3.03
CA GLU A 265 -6.52 -17.58 4.25
C GLU A 265 -7.86 -16.84 4.12
N GLY A 266 -8.95 -17.44 4.54
CA GLY A 266 -10.27 -16.83 4.56
C GLY A 266 -11.38 -17.69 3.95
N GLY A 267 -12.59 -17.45 4.41
CA GLY A 267 -13.82 -17.99 3.88
C GLY A 267 -14.21 -17.38 2.53
N MET A 268 -15.29 -17.84 1.98
CA MET A 268 -16.01 -17.22 0.87
C MET A 268 -17.50 -17.39 1.07
N ASP A 269 -18.26 -16.37 0.65
CA ASP A 269 -19.72 -16.39 0.68
C ASP A 269 -20.35 -16.36 2.08
N SER A 270 -19.64 -15.81 3.06
CA SER A 270 -20.22 -15.48 4.36
C SER A 270 -21.39 -14.50 4.21
N PRO A 271 -22.44 -14.61 5.04
CA PRO A 271 -23.57 -13.72 4.96
C PRO A 271 -23.18 -12.28 5.34
N ILE A 272 -23.77 -11.31 4.66
CA ILE A 272 -23.58 -9.90 4.99
C ILE A 272 -24.55 -9.55 6.12
N THR A 273 -24.02 -9.20 7.29
CA THR A 273 -24.80 -8.82 8.46
C THR A 273 -25.16 -7.34 8.48
N LEU A 274 -26.16 -6.93 9.25
CA LEU A 274 -26.48 -5.52 9.44
C LEU A 274 -25.31 -4.75 10.08
N SER A 275 -24.58 -5.37 11.00
CA SER A 275 -23.39 -4.75 11.59
C SER A 275 -22.30 -4.49 10.56
N SER A 276 -22.07 -5.45 9.64
CA SER A 276 -21.13 -5.25 8.52
C SER A 276 -21.55 -4.09 7.61
N ARG A 277 -22.86 -3.96 7.32
CA ARG A 277 -23.39 -2.85 6.51
C ARG A 277 -23.21 -1.50 7.16
N ILE A 278 -23.46 -1.40 8.47
CA ILE A 278 -23.30 -0.15 9.24
C ILE A 278 -21.83 0.24 9.29
N SER A 279 -20.93 -0.71 9.61
CA SER A 279 -19.49 -0.45 9.64
C SER A 279 -18.94 -0.08 8.26
N PHE A 280 -19.39 -0.74 7.19
CA PHE A 280 -19.03 -0.38 5.81
C PHE A 280 -19.53 1.03 5.43
N TRP A 281 -20.73 1.39 5.84
CA TRP A 281 -21.25 2.77 5.67
C TRP A 281 -20.40 3.79 6.41
N ALA A 282 -20.07 3.53 7.69
CA ALA A 282 -19.21 4.41 8.47
C ALA A 282 -17.82 4.59 7.84
N ALA A 283 -17.27 3.53 7.22
CA ALA A 283 -15.97 3.56 6.55
C ALA A 283 -16.01 4.31 5.20
N TRP A 284 -16.98 4.02 4.35
CA TRP A 284 -16.96 4.42 2.94
C TRP A 284 -18.09 5.36 2.52
N GLY A 285 -18.97 5.73 3.44
CA GLY A 285 -20.07 6.67 3.16
C GLY A 285 -21.21 6.10 2.34
N ILE A 286 -21.23 4.81 2.00
CA ILE A 286 -22.26 4.16 1.18
C ILE A 286 -23.36 3.61 2.11
N PRO A 287 -24.57 4.22 2.15
CA PRO A 287 -25.66 3.77 3.02
C PRO A 287 -26.14 2.35 2.72
N PRO A 288 -26.70 1.61 3.70
CA PRO A 288 -27.15 0.23 3.50
C PRO A 288 -28.05 0.03 2.29
N ARG A 289 -28.96 0.95 2.00
CA ARG A 289 -29.86 0.85 0.83
C ARG A 289 -29.09 0.93 -0.49
N GLU A 290 -28.10 1.81 -0.59
CA GLU A 290 -27.26 1.91 -1.79
C GLU A 290 -26.37 0.68 -1.94
N GLN A 291 -25.87 0.12 -0.83
CA GLN A 291 -25.12 -1.15 -0.85
C GLN A 291 -25.98 -2.26 -1.46
N GLU A 292 -27.25 -2.37 -1.04
CA GLU A 292 -28.19 -3.38 -1.57
C GLU A 292 -28.45 -3.19 -3.08
N LEU A 293 -28.65 -1.97 -3.53
CA LEU A 293 -28.83 -1.67 -4.96
C LEU A 293 -27.60 -2.05 -5.81
N LEU A 294 -26.41 -1.76 -5.32
CA LEU A 294 -25.15 -2.17 -5.96
C LEU A 294 -25.03 -3.71 -6.00
N GLU A 295 -25.38 -4.37 -4.92
CA GLU A 295 -25.37 -5.84 -4.83
C GLU A 295 -26.40 -6.46 -5.78
N GLU A 296 -27.60 -5.90 -5.90
CA GLU A 296 -28.63 -6.31 -6.88
C GLU A 296 -28.10 -6.17 -8.32
N HIS A 297 -27.43 -5.04 -8.62
CA HIS A 297 -26.80 -4.82 -9.92
C HIS A 297 -25.77 -5.93 -10.21
N TYR A 298 -24.81 -6.20 -9.30
CA TYR A 298 -23.83 -7.25 -9.52
C TYR A 298 -24.45 -8.65 -9.58
N ASN A 299 -25.50 -8.91 -8.81
CA ASN A 299 -26.21 -10.20 -8.84
C ASN A 299 -26.97 -10.41 -10.16
N GLY A 300 -27.41 -9.34 -10.82
CA GLY A 300 -28.08 -9.40 -12.13
C GLY A 300 -27.14 -9.34 -13.34
N TRP A 301 -25.92 -8.84 -13.15
CA TRP A 301 -25.01 -8.61 -14.27
C TRP A 301 -24.48 -9.91 -14.90
N VAL A 302 -24.55 -9.99 -16.22
CA VAL A 302 -24.08 -11.15 -17.02
C VAL A 302 -23.16 -10.63 -18.13
N LEU A 303 -22.01 -11.29 -18.29
CA LEU A 303 -21.09 -11.01 -19.38
C LEU A 303 -21.74 -11.35 -20.73
N GLY A 304 -21.85 -10.38 -21.62
CA GLY A 304 -22.36 -10.57 -22.99
C GLY A 304 -21.42 -11.44 -23.83
N ASP A 305 -21.97 -12.04 -24.88
CA ASP A 305 -21.21 -12.91 -25.79
C ASP A 305 -20.42 -12.11 -26.85
N ASN A 306 -20.61 -10.81 -26.93
CA ASN A 306 -19.90 -9.93 -27.85
C ASN A 306 -18.54 -9.55 -27.26
N PHE A 307 -17.52 -10.33 -27.62
CA PHE A 307 -16.13 -9.93 -27.41
C PHE A 307 -15.78 -8.96 -28.57
N GLY A 308 -15.87 -7.66 -28.30
CA GLY A 308 -15.46 -6.63 -29.25
C GLY A 308 -13.96 -6.71 -29.58
N PRO A 309 -13.50 -6.04 -30.64
CA PRO A 309 -12.07 -5.97 -30.95
C PRO A 309 -11.30 -5.42 -29.76
N THR A 310 -10.11 -5.95 -29.54
CA THR A 310 -9.19 -5.44 -28.51
C THR A 310 -8.98 -3.96 -28.74
N LEU A 311 -9.41 -3.12 -27.82
CA LEU A 311 -9.16 -1.68 -27.87
C LEU A 311 -7.66 -1.45 -27.85
N SER A 312 -7.19 -0.45 -28.61
CA SER A 312 -5.83 0.05 -28.46
C SER A 312 -5.61 0.55 -27.01
N GLY A 313 -4.38 0.65 -26.55
CA GLY A 313 -4.11 1.12 -25.20
C GLY A 313 -4.72 2.51 -24.90
N GLU A 314 -4.78 3.39 -25.90
CA GLU A 314 -5.40 4.72 -25.82
C GLU A 314 -6.93 4.62 -25.68
N GLU A 315 -7.59 3.85 -26.54
CA GLU A 315 -9.05 3.61 -26.47
C GLU A 315 -9.48 2.91 -25.17
N ALA A 316 -8.62 2.02 -24.64
CA ALA A 316 -8.86 1.38 -23.35
C ALA A 316 -8.75 2.38 -22.19
N CYS A 317 -7.80 3.34 -22.26
CA CYS A 317 -7.66 4.42 -21.29
C CYS A 317 -8.84 5.40 -21.36
N GLU A 318 -9.29 5.81 -22.54
CA GLU A 318 -10.45 6.68 -22.71
C GLU A 318 -11.72 6.04 -22.16
N LYS A 319 -12.01 4.79 -22.52
CA LYS A 319 -13.16 4.06 -21.97
C LYS A 319 -13.08 3.81 -20.47
N ALA A 320 -11.87 3.57 -19.93
CA ALA A 320 -11.68 3.44 -18.49
C ALA A 320 -11.96 4.77 -17.77
N LEU A 321 -11.62 5.90 -18.38
CA LEU A 321 -11.94 7.24 -17.86
C LEU A 321 -13.46 7.53 -17.92
N GLU A 322 -14.15 7.12 -19.00
CA GLU A 322 -15.61 7.23 -19.11
C GLU A 322 -16.33 6.38 -18.05
N VAL A 323 -15.87 5.12 -17.84
CA VAL A 323 -16.42 4.24 -16.79
C VAL A 323 -16.15 4.82 -15.41
N LYS A 324 -14.94 5.39 -15.17
CA LYS A 324 -14.61 6.07 -13.92
C LYS A 324 -15.50 7.28 -13.69
N ALA A 325 -15.78 8.09 -14.70
CA ALA A 325 -16.69 9.23 -14.63
C ALA A 325 -18.11 8.75 -14.27
N SER A 326 -18.64 7.74 -14.97
CA SER A 326 -19.99 7.21 -14.70
C SER A 326 -20.13 6.56 -13.32
N VAL A 327 -19.09 5.91 -12.79
CA VAL A 327 -19.09 5.35 -11.43
C VAL A 327 -18.96 6.46 -10.38
N VAL A 328 -18.15 7.49 -10.64
CA VAL A 328 -18.05 8.67 -9.77
C VAL A 328 -19.37 9.44 -9.74
N ASP A 329 -20.06 9.58 -10.86
CA ASP A 329 -21.38 10.22 -10.93
C ASP A 329 -22.44 9.43 -10.16
N LEU A 330 -22.40 8.09 -10.22
CA LEU A 330 -23.30 7.22 -9.44
C LEU A 330 -22.99 7.25 -7.92
N LEU A 331 -21.76 7.55 -7.54
CA LEU A 331 -21.32 7.62 -6.14
C LEU A 331 -21.21 9.06 -5.62
N SER A 332 -21.55 10.07 -6.42
CA SER A 332 -21.52 11.47 -6.01
C SER A 332 -22.73 11.82 -5.13
N PRO A 333 -22.54 12.50 -3.99
CA PRO A 333 -23.59 12.79 -3.02
C PRO A 333 -24.61 13.84 -3.49
N ASN A 334 -24.59 14.28 -4.75
CA ASN A 334 -25.45 15.33 -5.31
C ASN A 334 -26.44 14.86 -6.40
N ASN A 335 -26.72 13.56 -6.46
CA ASN A 335 -27.85 13.02 -7.25
C ASN A 335 -28.90 12.40 -6.34
#